data_d9e46f3bf66952f211d9bc00dc81627d
#
_entry.id   d9e46f3bf66952f211d9bc00dc81627d
#
_cell.length_a   1.000
_cell.length_b   1.000
_cell.length_c   1.000
_cell.angle_alpha   90.00
_cell.angle_beta   90.00
_cell.angle_gamma   90.00
#
_symmetry.space_group_name_H-M   'P 1'
#
loop_
_entity.id
_entity.type
_entity.pdbx_description
1 polymer ?
#
loop_
_entity_poly.entity_id
_entity_poly.type
_entity_poly.pdbx_seq_one_letter_code
_entity_poly.pdbx_strand_id
1 'polypeptide(L)'
;MIYHNPVLKGFYPDPSVCSYNGKYYMVCSSFQYFPGVPLFESSDLVNWKQIGYVLTRPIQVMLDKINSSGGVFAPTIRCNNGRFYMVTTNDTTHQNFYVYTDDIYGEWSEPIYVDQGGIDPSLFFEDGRTYFMSNGADDNGVGGVVQCEIDIATGKKLSPSRCIWQGSGGRYLESPHLYKINGVYYLMAAEGGTEYGHMITCARADSVWGKFEGNPKNPVLTNRNKAPFIIQGIGHGDLVQDEYGDWHVLSLGFRQQHIWRPYHHLGREVFLTPVKFGEDGWFTCGNDGTTDESYEIKGDFTQNEQRVFTFANTSWDKEWCFMRRPVMENYELSDDKAVLHGSDITLDDVDSPTFIAMRQRDFNMEMTSTVKLTGSAGAVGGLTVLITENEHYDILLEKSESGCKAVLMLNIGGIKHRQNELPIGGDSAKFTIKADNYGYSFFCGEVQLGYGSTKYLSSEVAEGFTGVMTGLYAARGTAEFTGFECRYN
;
A
#
# COMPACT_ATOMS: atom_id res chain seq x y z
N MET A 1 -3.20 1.98 27.45
CA MET A 1 -4.37 2.30 26.60
C MET A 1 -4.65 1.15 25.66
N ILE A 2 -5.91 0.90 25.27
CA ILE A 2 -6.25 -0.11 24.26
C ILE A 2 -6.29 0.57 22.90
N TYR A 3 -5.65 -0.04 21.88
CA TYR A 3 -5.79 0.31 20.49
C TYR A 3 -6.41 -0.83 19.70
N HIS A 4 -6.94 -0.50 18.51
CA HIS A 4 -7.60 -1.44 17.61
C HIS A 4 -6.85 -1.55 16.29
N ASN A 5 -6.66 -2.77 15.83
CA ASN A 5 -6.11 -3.11 14.53
C ASN A 5 -7.18 -3.16 13.42
N PRO A 6 -6.84 -2.82 12.18
CA PRO A 6 -5.55 -2.28 11.72
C PRO A 6 -5.33 -0.84 12.18
N VAL A 7 -4.06 -0.47 12.47
CA VAL A 7 -3.70 0.91 12.83
C VAL A 7 -3.64 1.85 11.62
N LEU A 8 -3.53 1.30 10.42
CA LEU A 8 -3.72 2.03 9.16
C LEU A 8 -4.57 1.17 8.21
N LYS A 9 -5.76 1.66 7.91
CA LYS A 9 -6.77 0.96 7.10
C LYS A 9 -6.63 1.26 5.61
N GLY A 10 -7.00 0.28 4.78
CA GLY A 10 -6.95 0.34 3.32
C GLY A 10 -5.63 -0.16 2.76
N PHE A 11 -5.44 0.01 1.46
CA PHE A 11 -4.30 -0.51 0.72
C PHE A 11 -2.99 0.23 1.07
N TYR A 12 -2.32 -0.25 2.12
CA TYR A 12 -1.01 0.21 2.60
C TYR A 12 -0.13 -0.98 3.00
N PRO A 13 0.28 -1.83 2.05
CA PRO A 13 1.05 -3.03 2.33
C PRO A 13 2.52 -2.75 2.60
N ASP A 14 3.21 -3.77 3.11
CA ASP A 14 4.66 -3.81 3.26
C ASP A 14 5.20 -2.65 4.11
N PRO A 15 4.65 -2.43 5.34
CA PRO A 15 5.06 -1.31 6.16
C PRO A 15 6.51 -1.48 6.63
N SER A 16 7.30 -0.42 6.49
CA SER A 16 8.60 -0.29 7.14
C SER A 16 8.67 1.01 7.94
N VAL A 17 9.32 0.97 9.09
CA VAL A 17 9.29 2.04 10.09
C VAL A 17 10.69 2.37 10.60
N CYS A 18 10.94 3.65 10.87
CA CYS A 18 12.09 4.10 11.66
C CYS A 18 11.66 5.15 12.69
N SER A 19 12.44 5.32 13.74
CA SER A 19 12.26 6.35 14.76
C SER A 19 13.32 7.44 14.62
N TYR A 20 12.90 8.70 14.81
CA TYR A 20 13.81 9.83 14.89
C TYR A 20 13.20 10.99 15.68
N ASN A 21 13.96 11.54 16.62
CA ASN A 21 13.56 12.70 17.46
C ASN A 21 12.19 12.53 18.13
N GLY A 22 11.92 11.34 18.70
CA GLY A 22 10.66 11.07 19.42
C GLY A 22 9.44 10.89 18.52
N LYS A 23 9.63 10.70 17.21
CA LYS A 23 8.59 10.40 16.24
C LYS A 23 8.92 9.12 15.48
N TYR A 24 7.90 8.55 14.87
CA TYR A 24 7.98 7.37 14.02
C TYR A 24 7.57 7.74 12.60
N TYR A 25 8.32 7.23 11.63
CA TYR A 25 8.06 7.45 10.20
C TYR A 25 7.91 6.10 9.52
N MET A 26 6.83 5.95 8.75
CA MET A 26 6.49 4.70 8.08
C MET A 26 6.29 4.94 6.59
N VAL A 27 6.72 3.97 5.79
CA VAL A 27 6.50 3.89 4.35
C VAL A 27 5.78 2.60 3.99
N CYS A 28 5.03 2.61 2.86
CA CYS A 28 4.35 1.43 2.32
C CYS A 28 4.52 1.36 0.81
N SER A 29 4.30 0.17 0.23
CA SER A 29 4.31 -0.04 -1.22
C SER A 29 3.22 0.76 -1.92
N SER A 30 3.47 1.14 -3.17
CA SER A 30 2.50 1.87 -3.99
C SER A 30 2.21 1.24 -5.34
N PHE A 31 3.01 0.26 -5.77
CA PHE A 31 2.89 -0.44 -7.05
C PHE A 31 2.78 0.53 -8.23
N GLN A 32 1.71 0.45 -9.02
CA GLN A 32 1.47 1.30 -10.19
C GLN A 32 0.97 2.71 -9.86
N TYR A 33 0.75 3.05 -8.58
CA TYR A 33 0.20 4.35 -8.21
C TYR A 33 1.28 5.41 -7.99
N PHE A 34 1.03 6.63 -8.51
CA PHE A 34 1.87 7.80 -8.40
C PHE A 34 1.14 8.95 -7.66
N PRO A 35 1.80 9.71 -6.75
CA PRO A 35 3.20 9.58 -6.32
C PRO A 35 3.46 8.24 -5.62
N GLY A 36 4.72 7.75 -5.70
CA GLY A 36 5.10 6.46 -5.13
C GLY A 36 5.56 6.55 -3.69
N VAL A 37 5.36 5.46 -2.95
CA VAL A 37 5.76 5.27 -1.55
C VAL A 37 5.12 6.31 -0.62
N PRO A 38 3.87 6.10 -0.19
CA PRO A 38 3.23 6.96 0.80
C PRO A 38 4.03 6.98 2.10
N LEU A 39 4.18 8.18 2.66
CA LEU A 39 4.99 8.47 3.85
C LEU A 39 4.10 8.97 4.97
N PHE A 40 4.24 8.35 6.14
CA PHE A 40 3.45 8.63 7.33
C PHE A 40 4.32 9.04 8.51
N GLU A 41 3.73 9.80 9.44
CA GLU A 41 4.29 10.18 10.73
C GLU A 41 3.36 9.75 11.86
N SER A 42 3.92 9.30 12.98
CA SER A 42 3.21 9.03 14.22
C SER A 42 4.06 9.45 15.43
N SER A 43 3.40 9.78 16.54
CA SER A 43 4.04 9.97 17.85
C SER A 43 3.80 8.80 18.81
N ASP A 44 2.94 7.82 18.44
CA ASP A 44 2.44 6.79 19.35
C ASP A 44 2.32 5.40 18.73
N LEU A 45 2.74 5.22 17.46
CA LEU A 45 2.63 3.99 16.65
C LEU A 45 1.19 3.58 16.28
N VAL A 46 0.18 4.24 16.80
CA VAL A 46 -1.24 3.91 16.61
C VAL A 46 -1.92 4.90 15.66
N ASN A 47 -1.65 6.21 15.86
CA ASN A 47 -2.22 7.27 15.06
C ASN A 47 -1.25 7.69 13.96
N TRP A 48 -1.52 7.30 12.72
CA TRP A 48 -0.68 7.59 11.56
C TRP A 48 -1.29 8.69 10.70
N LYS A 49 -0.50 9.74 10.45
CA LYS A 49 -0.85 10.84 9.56
C LYS A 49 0.01 10.76 8.31
N GLN A 50 -0.62 10.71 7.14
CA GLN A 50 0.12 10.81 5.88
C GLN A 50 0.69 12.23 5.74
N ILE A 51 2.00 12.35 5.57
CA ILE A 51 2.72 13.62 5.43
C ILE A 51 3.14 13.92 4.00
N GLY A 52 3.04 12.93 3.10
CA GLY A 52 3.34 13.03 1.68
C GLY A 52 3.68 11.69 1.07
N TYR A 53 4.55 11.73 0.09
CA TYR A 53 5.13 10.59 -0.62
C TYR A 53 6.64 10.78 -0.76
N VAL A 54 7.37 9.66 -0.91
CA VAL A 54 8.83 9.69 -1.11
C VAL A 54 9.20 9.92 -2.58
N LEU A 55 8.51 9.25 -3.51
CA LEU A 55 8.79 9.32 -4.95
C LEU A 55 7.76 10.23 -5.62
N THR A 56 8.04 11.53 -5.66
CA THR A 56 7.13 12.57 -6.15
C THR A 56 7.42 13.04 -7.56
N ARG A 57 8.56 12.62 -8.14
CA ARG A 57 9.00 13.02 -9.48
C ARG A 57 9.05 11.82 -10.42
N PRO A 58 8.52 11.92 -11.66
CA PRO A 58 8.52 10.80 -12.61
C PRO A 58 9.90 10.24 -12.96
N ILE A 59 10.97 11.02 -12.78
CA ILE A 59 12.34 10.57 -13.00
C ILE A 59 12.83 9.58 -11.92
N GLN A 60 12.21 9.59 -10.74
CA GLN A 60 12.61 8.71 -9.64
C GLN A 60 12.14 7.26 -9.84
N VAL A 61 11.06 7.05 -10.60
CA VAL A 61 10.53 5.72 -10.86
C VAL A 61 9.79 5.65 -12.19
N MET A 62 10.07 4.60 -12.97
CA MET A 62 9.38 4.34 -14.23
C MET A 62 8.07 3.57 -13.93
N LEU A 63 6.93 4.17 -14.29
CA LEU A 63 5.60 3.56 -14.15
C LEU A 63 4.81 3.56 -15.47
N ASP A 64 5.46 3.89 -16.59
CA ASP A 64 4.81 3.96 -17.89
C ASP A 64 4.32 2.58 -18.34
N LYS A 65 3.04 2.44 -18.61
CA LYS A 65 2.39 1.23 -19.19
C LYS A 65 2.71 -0.08 -18.46
N ILE A 66 2.88 -0.02 -17.14
CA ILE A 66 3.10 -1.21 -16.33
C ILE A 66 1.77 -1.90 -16.00
N ASN A 67 1.81 -3.22 -15.83
CA ASN A 67 0.66 -3.98 -15.39
C ASN A 67 0.22 -3.56 -13.98
N SER A 68 -1.05 -3.74 -13.65
CA SER A 68 -1.52 -3.65 -12.28
C SER A 68 -0.72 -4.56 -11.38
N SER A 69 -0.39 -4.09 -10.16
CA SER A 69 0.51 -4.75 -9.20
C SER A 69 2.00 -4.80 -9.59
N GLY A 70 2.42 -4.20 -10.72
CA GLY A 70 3.82 -3.90 -11.03
C GLY A 70 4.27 -2.56 -10.43
N GLY A 71 5.51 -2.17 -10.67
CA GLY A 71 6.08 -0.87 -10.27
C GLY A 71 6.79 -0.90 -8.92
N VAL A 72 6.38 -0.09 -7.95
CA VAL A 72 7.10 0.10 -6.68
C VAL A 72 6.70 -0.96 -5.67
N PHE A 73 7.58 -1.92 -5.42
CA PHE A 73 7.43 -2.98 -4.42
C PHE A 73 7.80 -2.49 -3.01
N ALA A 74 8.01 -3.44 -2.09
CA ALA A 74 8.23 -3.14 -0.68
C ALA A 74 9.36 -2.14 -0.44
N PRO A 75 9.06 -0.99 0.19
CA PRO A 75 10.06 -0.03 0.61
C PRO A 75 10.55 -0.33 2.02
N THR A 76 11.82 -0.02 2.30
CA THR A 76 12.33 0.04 3.67
C THR A 76 12.82 1.46 3.96
N ILE A 77 12.40 2.04 5.10
CA ILE A 77 12.91 3.32 5.59
C ILE A 77 13.87 3.11 6.75
N ARG A 78 14.99 3.83 6.73
CA ARG A 78 15.96 3.88 7.85
C ARG A 78 16.46 5.29 8.05
N CYS A 79 16.72 5.64 9.30
CA CYS A 79 17.37 6.90 9.66
C CYS A 79 18.78 6.61 10.19
N ASN A 80 19.79 7.23 9.58
CA ASN A 80 21.17 7.12 10.03
C ASN A 80 21.80 8.51 10.16
N ASN A 81 22.21 8.88 11.37
CA ASN A 81 22.79 10.19 11.69
C ASN A 81 21.94 11.38 11.21
N GLY A 82 20.61 11.29 11.33
CA GLY A 82 19.67 12.33 10.95
C GLY A 82 19.29 12.37 9.47
N ARG A 83 19.92 11.54 8.62
CA ARG A 83 19.55 11.36 7.22
C ARG A 83 18.63 10.15 7.08
N PHE A 84 17.53 10.35 6.36
CA PHE A 84 16.58 9.30 6.02
C PHE A 84 16.95 8.67 4.68
N TYR A 85 16.86 7.35 4.62
CA TYR A 85 17.04 6.55 3.41
C TYR A 85 15.80 5.71 3.19
N MET A 86 15.27 5.70 1.97
CA MET A 86 14.23 4.79 1.55
C MET A 86 14.76 3.94 0.40
N VAL A 87 14.77 2.63 0.57
CA VAL A 87 15.21 1.65 -0.43
C VAL A 87 14.04 0.80 -0.88
N THR A 88 13.95 0.49 -2.17
CA THR A 88 12.86 -0.31 -2.75
C THR A 88 13.30 -0.98 -4.05
N THR A 89 12.45 -1.85 -4.58
CA THR A 89 12.57 -2.46 -5.90
C THR A 89 11.57 -1.82 -6.86
N ASN A 90 12.02 -1.41 -8.04
CA ASN A 90 11.11 -1.23 -9.16
C ASN A 90 11.00 -2.56 -9.92
N ASP A 91 9.87 -3.25 -9.76
CA ASP A 91 9.63 -4.56 -10.39
C ASP A 91 9.67 -4.48 -11.92
N THR A 92 9.22 -3.36 -12.50
CA THR A 92 9.23 -3.16 -13.96
C THR A 92 10.63 -3.23 -14.57
N THR A 93 11.64 -2.71 -13.87
CA THR A 93 13.05 -2.72 -14.31
C THR A 93 13.87 -3.79 -13.61
N HIS A 94 13.30 -4.49 -12.63
CA HIS A 94 13.96 -5.45 -11.74
C HIS A 94 15.20 -4.86 -11.03
N GLN A 95 15.15 -3.56 -10.69
CA GLN A 95 16.26 -2.84 -10.10
C GLN A 95 15.94 -2.42 -8.67
N ASN A 96 16.91 -2.62 -7.79
CA ASN A 96 16.94 -2.05 -6.45
C ASN A 96 17.59 -0.68 -6.47
N PHE A 97 16.97 0.28 -5.79
CA PHE A 97 17.51 1.62 -5.64
C PHE A 97 17.09 2.22 -4.30
N TYR A 98 17.80 3.25 -3.89
CA TYR A 98 17.40 4.06 -2.74
C TYR A 98 17.47 5.54 -3.08
N VAL A 99 16.68 6.30 -2.32
CA VAL A 99 16.69 7.76 -2.26
C VAL A 99 16.92 8.19 -0.82
N TYR A 100 17.39 9.41 -0.60
CA TYR A 100 17.64 9.96 0.73
C TYR A 100 17.20 11.41 0.85
N THR A 101 16.99 11.84 2.11
CA THR A 101 16.76 13.26 2.45
C THR A 101 17.30 13.56 3.84
N ASP A 102 17.72 14.80 4.06
CA ASP A 102 18.05 15.35 5.39
C ASP A 102 16.84 16.03 6.06
N ASP A 103 15.75 16.25 5.30
CA ASP A 103 14.48 16.77 5.79
C ASP A 103 13.34 15.85 5.34
N ILE A 104 12.73 15.16 6.29
CA ILE A 104 11.65 14.18 6.03
C ILE A 104 10.42 14.81 5.36
N TYR A 105 10.22 16.13 5.51
CA TYR A 105 9.14 16.90 4.88
C TYR A 105 9.56 17.56 3.56
N GLY A 106 10.84 17.43 3.21
CA GLY A 106 11.42 18.02 2.01
C GLY A 106 11.46 17.06 0.82
N GLU A 107 12.21 17.47 -0.18
CA GLU A 107 12.43 16.65 -1.37
C GLU A 107 13.42 15.50 -1.09
N TRP A 108 13.17 14.38 -1.71
CA TRP A 108 14.07 13.22 -1.72
C TRP A 108 14.99 13.26 -2.93
N SER A 109 16.18 12.70 -2.80
CA SER A 109 17.22 12.69 -3.85
C SER A 109 16.75 11.98 -5.13
N GLU A 110 17.54 12.09 -6.19
CA GLU A 110 17.47 11.18 -7.33
C GLU A 110 17.83 9.74 -6.89
N PRO A 111 17.36 8.72 -7.61
CA PRO A 111 17.61 7.32 -7.25
C PRO A 111 19.09 6.95 -7.41
N ILE A 112 19.60 6.22 -6.42
CA ILE A 112 20.92 5.58 -6.45
C ILE A 112 20.70 4.08 -6.54
N TYR A 113 21.16 3.48 -7.62
CA TYR A 113 20.94 2.06 -7.90
C TYR A 113 21.98 1.18 -7.22
N VAL A 114 21.58 -0.01 -6.80
CA VAL A 114 22.45 -1.03 -6.20
C VAL A 114 22.50 -2.23 -7.14
N ASP A 115 23.72 -2.68 -7.48
CA ASP A 115 23.94 -3.84 -8.33
C ASP A 115 23.81 -5.14 -7.52
N GLN A 116 22.64 -5.35 -6.99
CA GLN A 116 22.18 -6.58 -6.33
C GLN A 116 20.71 -6.80 -6.68
N GLY A 117 20.43 -7.92 -7.33
CA GLY A 117 19.07 -8.31 -7.69
C GLY A 117 18.23 -8.79 -6.49
N GLY A 118 17.03 -9.28 -6.81
CA GLY A 118 16.04 -9.70 -5.83
C GLY A 118 15.07 -8.58 -5.47
N ILE A 119 14.19 -8.85 -4.50
CA ILE A 119 13.15 -7.91 -4.06
C ILE A 119 13.27 -7.63 -2.56
N ASP A 120 12.43 -6.71 -2.07
CA ASP A 120 12.29 -6.33 -0.66
C ASP A 120 13.63 -5.91 -0.03
N PRO A 121 14.33 -4.94 -0.61
CA PRO A 121 15.63 -4.55 -0.09
C PRO A 121 15.52 -3.83 1.24
N SER A 122 16.55 -4.00 2.08
CA SER A 122 16.71 -3.23 3.31
C SER A 122 18.15 -2.76 3.51
N LEU A 123 18.32 -1.76 4.37
CA LEU A 123 19.63 -1.22 4.76
C LEU A 123 19.85 -1.43 6.26
N PHE A 124 21.07 -1.79 6.62
CA PHE A 124 21.55 -1.83 7.99
C PHE A 124 22.85 -1.04 8.12
N PHE A 125 22.92 -0.16 9.13
CA PHE A 125 24.07 0.73 9.34
C PHE A 125 24.78 0.35 10.65
N GLU A 126 26.09 0.14 10.58
CA GLU A 126 26.91 -0.16 11.74
C GLU A 126 28.37 0.30 11.53
N ASP A 127 28.94 0.98 12.51
CA ASP A 127 30.35 1.40 12.53
C ASP A 127 30.85 2.10 11.24
N GLY A 128 29.98 2.94 10.66
CA GLY A 128 30.27 3.68 9.42
C GLY A 128 30.16 2.83 8.15
N ARG A 129 29.74 1.58 8.25
CA ARG A 129 29.47 0.69 7.13
C ARG A 129 27.97 0.61 6.85
N THR A 130 27.64 0.32 5.60
CA THR A 130 26.27 0.08 5.16
C THR A 130 26.15 -1.28 4.53
N TYR A 131 25.22 -2.07 5.04
CA TYR A 131 24.87 -3.39 4.54
C TYR A 131 23.55 -3.30 3.79
N PHE A 132 23.54 -3.79 2.58
CA PHE A 132 22.36 -3.93 1.75
C PHE A 132 21.94 -5.40 1.76
N MET A 133 20.65 -5.64 1.95
CA MET A 133 20.07 -6.98 1.91
C MET A 133 18.88 -7.00 0.95
N SER A 134 18.63 -8.16 0.34
CA SER A 134 17.42 -8.44 -0.44
C SER A 134 17.10 -9.94 -0.41
N ASN A 135 15.90 -10.31 -0.84
CA ASN A 135 15.62 -11.68 -1.24
C ASN A 135 16.14 -11.87 -2.67
N GLY A 136 17.06 -12.80 -2.87
CA GLY A 136 17.66 -13.02 -4.19
C GLY A 136 18.65 -14.17 -4.21
N ALA A 137 19.57 -14.12 -5.16
CA ALA A 137 20.70 -15.04 -5.24
C ALA A 137 22.03 -14.32 -4.98
N ASP A 138 22.94 -14.98 -4.30
CA ASP A 138 24.29 -14.48 -4.09
C ASP A 138 25.18 -14.62 -5.35
N ASP A 139 26.42 -14.16 -5.29
CA ASP A 139 27.34 -14.21 -6.43
C ASP A 139 27.71 -15.65 -6.85
N ASN A 140 27.36 -16.67 -6.06
CA ASN A 140 27.50 -18.10 -6.39
C ASN A 140 26.19 -18.75 -6.84
N GLY A 141 25.09 -17.98 -6.94
CA GLY A 141 23.77 -18.48 -7.31
C GLY A 141 22.99 -19.13 -6.17
N VAL A 142 23.41 -18.96 -4.91
CA VAL A 142 22.69 -19.49 -3.74
C VAL A 142 21.54 -18.54 -3.41
N GLY A 143 20.30 -19.05 -3.48
CA GLY A 143 19.08 -18.28 -3.18
C GLY A 143 18.81 -18.18 -1.68
N GLY A 144 18.24 -17.03 -1.25
CA GLY A 144 17.87 -16.76 0.12
C GLY A 144 17.90 -15.26 0.44
N VAL A 145 18.07 -14.92 1.70
CA VAL A 145 18.45 -13.57 2.10
C VAL A 145 19.92 -13.36 1.74
N VAL A 146 20.18 -12.45 0.83
CA VAL A 146 21.54 -12.10 0.38
C VAL A 146 21.92 -10.76 0.95
N GLN A 147 23.21 -10.63 1.30
CA GLN A 147 23.77 -9.41 1.90
C GLN A 147 25.09 -9.04 1.21
N CYS A 148 25.29 -7.74 1.01
CA CYS A 148 26.59 -7.16 0.61
C CYS A 148 26.81 -5.84 1.36
N GLU A 149 28.09 -5.44 1.49
CA GLU A 149 28.45 -4.08 1.92
C GLU A 149 28.42 -3.14 0.71
N ILE A 150 27.87 -1.94 0.88
CA ILE A 150 27.81 -0.93 -0.19
C ILE A 150 28.41 0.40 0.28
N ASP A 151 28.90 1.18 -0.67
CA ASP A 151 29.16 2.60 -0.48
C ASP A 151 27.81 3.35 -0.57
N ILE A 152 27.35 3.90 0.55
CA ILE A 152 26.06 4.60 0.63
C ILE A 152 26.02 5.91 -0.16
N ALA A 153 27.15 6.43 -0.60
CA ALA A 153 27.16 7.62 -1.45
C ALA A 153 26.90 7.31 -2.93
N THR A 154 27.19 6.08 -3.36
CA THR A 154 27.18 5.70 -4.79
C THR A 154 26.36 4.45 -5.09
N GLY A 155 25.94 3.68 -4.10
CA GLY A 155 25.29 2.37 -4.28
C GLY A 155 26.22 1.23 -4.68
N LYS A 156 27.52 1.52 -4.88
CA LYS A 156 28.50 0.53 -5.35
C LYS A 156 28.75 -0.55 -4.30
N LYS A 157 28.72 -1.82 -4.72
CA LYS A 157 29.11 -2.94 -3.86
C LYS A 157 30.60 -2.83 -3.46
N LEU A 158 30.87 -2.97 -2.18
CA LEU A 158 32.22 -3.01 -1.57
C LEU A 158 32.62 -4.43 -1.18
N SER A 159 31.70 -5.37 -1.14
CA SER A 159 31.93 -6.79 -0.91
C SER A 159 31.18 -7.66 -1.89
N PRO A 160 31.56 -8.94 -2.07
CA PRO A 160 30.70 -9.93 -2.71
C PRO A 160 29.37 -10.06 -2.00
N SER A 161 28.31 -10.38 -2.74
CA SER A 161 27.02 -10.78 -2.17
C SER A 161 27.10 -12.19 -1.64
N ARG A 162 26.57 -12.43 -0.44
CA ARG A 162 26.54 -13.73 0.22
C ARG A 162 25.14 -14.03 0.72
N CYS A 163 24.67 -15.25 0.48
CA CYS A 163 23.48 -15.78 1.15
C CYS A 163 23.81 -15.98 2.64
N ILE A 164 23.11 -15.23 3.50
CA ILE A 164 23.31 -15.28 4.96
C ILE A 164 22.28 -16.17 5.64
N TRP A 165 21.11 -16.40 5.01
CA TRP A 165 20.05 -17.28 5.52
C TRP A 165 19.13 -17.75 4.41
N GLN A 166 18.67 -19.01 4.49
CA GLN A 166 17.78 -19.63 3.50
C GLN A 166 16.35 -19.83 4.05
N GLY A 167 15.99 -19.15 5.13
CA GLY A 167 14.67 -19.24 5.74
C GLY A 167 14.46 -20.45 6.65
N SER A 168 13.23 -20.60 7.10
CA SER A 168 12.79 -21.71 7.97
C SER A 168 12.22 -22.90 7.19
N GLY A 169 12.18 -22.82 5.85
CA GLY A 169 11.64 -23.85 4.96
C GLY A 169 10.26 -23.53 4.37
N GLY A 170 9.73 -22.34 4.63
CA GLY A 170 8.56 -21.82 3.95
C GLY A 170 8.87 -21.39 2.50
N ARG A 171 7.84 -21.31 1.66
CA ARG A 171 7.97 -20.75 0.30
C ARG A 171 8.10 -19.23 0.35
N TYR A 172 8.68 -18.63 -0.69
CA TYR A 172 8.77 -17.17 -0.85
C TYR A 172 9.40 -16.46 0.35
N LEU A 173 10.67 -16.78 0.65
CA LEU A 173 11.45 -16.06 1.63
C LEU A 173 11.71 -14.64 1.12
N GLU A 174 11.24 -13.62 1.83
CA GLU A 174 11.28 -12.22 1.40
C GLU A 174 11.35 -11.27 2.60
N SER A 175 11.38 -9.94 2.38
CA SER A 175 11.33 -8.93 3.44
C SER A 175 12.44 -9.06 4.51
N PRO A 176 13.71 -9.13 4.16
CA PRO A 176 14.77 -9.25 5.16
C PRO A 176 15.02 -7.92 5.88
N HIS A 177 14.94 -7.93 7.23
CA HIS A 177 15.32 -6.80 8.07
C HIS A 177 16.31 -7.25 9.14
N LEU A 178 17.45 -6.56 9.26
CA LEU A 178 18.48 -6.85 10.23
C LEU A 178 18.48 -5.83 11.36
N TYR A 179 18.57 -6.32 12.60
CA TYR A 179 18.62 -5.51 13.81
C TYR A 179 19.75 -5.99 14.71
N LYS A 180 20.40 -5.06 15.43
CA LYS A 180 21.32 -5.39 16.52
C LYS A 180 20.68 -5.00 17.84
N ILE A 181 20.30 -6.00 18.64
CA ILE A 181 19.61 -5.82 19.91
C ILE A 181 20.44 -6.51 20.99
N ASN A 182 20.90 -5.74 21.99
CA ASN A 182 21.75 -6.23 23.08
C ASN A 182 22.99 -7.02 22.59
N GLY A 183 23.59 -6.58 21.49
CA GLY A 183 24.79 -7.19 20.91
C GLY A 183 24.54 -8.42 20.04
N VAL A 184 23.31 -8.89 19.92
CA VAL A 184 22.91 -10.01 19.04
C VAL A 184 22.29 -9.46 17.76
N TYR A 185 22.60 -10.06 16.62
CA TYR A 185 22.02 -9.70 15.33
C TYR A 185 20.80 -10.58 15.06
N TYR A 186 19.64 -9.94 14.93
CA TYR A 186 18.37 -10.59 14.59
C TYR A 186 18.02 -10.27 13.13
N LEU A 187 17.83 -11.31 12.34
CA LEU A 187 17.33 -11.22 10.98
C LEU A 187 15.87 -11.65 10.98
N MET A 188 14.99 -10.74 10.64
CA MET A 188 13.57 -11.00 10.47
C MET A 188 13.26 -11.10 8.96
N ALA A 189 12.39 -12.02 8.57
CA ALA A 189 11.98 -12.17 7.18
C ALA A 189 10.53 -12.66 7.10
N ALA A 190 9.92 -12.53 5.92
CA ALA A 190 8.60 -13.09 5.62
C ALA A 190 8.75 -14.40 4.84
N GLU A 191 7.83 -15.32 5.08
CA GLU A 191 7.69 -16.57 4.32
C GLU A 191 6.19 -16.89 4.13
N GLY A 192 5.88 -17.86 3.26
CA GLY A 192 4.52 -18.37 3.05
C GLY A 192 3.78 -17.72 1.88
N GLY A 193 4.29 -16.61 1.36
CA GLY A 193 3.63 -15.78 0.34
C GLY A 193 2.58 -14.84 0.94
N THR A 194 2.36 -13.70 0.29
CA THR A 194 1.51 -12.61 0.79
C THR A 194 0.00 -12.92 0.68
N GLU A 195 -0.41 -14.04 1.22
CA GLU A 195 -1.77 -14.59 1.24
C GLU A 195 -2.05 -15.26 2.60
N TYR A 196 -3.02 -16.17 2.69
CA TYR A 196 -3.42 -16.84 3.95
C TYR A 196 -2.30 -17.62 4.64
N GLY A 197 -1.28 -18.08 3.89
CA GLY A 197 -0.12 -18.76 4.43
C GLY A 197 0.99 -17.87 4.98
N HIS A 198 0.84 -16.56 4.89
CA HIS A 198 1.87 -15.57 5.22
C HIS A 198 2.31 -15.64 6.68
N MET A 199 3.59 -15.38 6.92
CA MET A 199 4.18 -15.43 8.26
C MET A 199 5.45 -14.60 8.34
N ILE A 200 5.82 -14.23 9.56
CA ILE A 200 7.14 -13.68 9.91
C ILE A 200 7.97 -14.76 10.56
N THR A 201 9.20 -14.91 10.11
CA THR A 201 10.21 -15.80 10.66
C THR A 201 11.42 -15.01 11.11
N CYS A 202 12.23 -15.58 11.99
CA CYS A 202 13.37 -14.90 12.58
C CYS A 202 14.57 -15.87 12.69
N ALA A 203 15.76 -15.32 12.49
CA ALA A 203 17.04 -15.97 12.77
C ALA A 203 17.94 -15.02 13.56
N ARG A 204 19.01 -15.52 14.22
CA ARG A 204 19.99 -14.69 14.91
C ARG A 204 21.42 -15.17 14.71
N ALA A 205 22.37 -14.25 14.87
CA ALA A 205 23.81 -14.52 14.80
C ALA A 205 24.58 -13.60 15.76
N ASP A 206 25.84 -13.95 16.02
CA ASP A 206 26.74 -13.17 16.90
C ASP A 206 27.46 -12.03 16.15
N SER A 207 27.37 -11.99 14.84
CA SER A 207 27.98 -10.94 14.02
C SER A 207 27.18 -10.73 12.73
N VAL A 208 27.36 -9.57 12.10
CA VAL A 208 26.67 -9.18 10.86
C VAL A 208 26.92 -10.16 9.70
N TRP A 209 28.06 -10.84 9.68
CA TRP A 209 28.44 -11.89 8.72
C TRP A 209 28.43 -13.29 9.35
N GLY A 210 27.84 -13.42 10.53
CA GLY A 210 27.79 -14.69 11.25
C GLY A 210 26.86 -15.71 10.57
N LYS A 211 26.87 -16.92 11.13
CA LYS A 211 25.90 -17.95 10.75
C LYS A 211 24.57 -17.65 11.42
N PHE A 212 23.57 -17.27 10.64
CA PHE A 212 22.22 -17.05 11.15
C PHE A 212 21.53 -18.39 11.44
N GLU A 213 21.13 -18.58 12.69
CA GLU A 213 20.39 -19.74 13.16
C GLU A 213 18.91 -19.38 13.33
N GLY A 214 18.02 -20.14 12.67
CA GLY A 214 16.58 -19.91 12.73
C GLY A 214 16.02 -20.12 14.14
N ASN A 215 15.05 -19.30 14.53
CA ASN A 215 14.31 -19.52 15.78
C ASN A 215 13.63 -20.90 15.74
N PRO A 216 13.87 -21.77 16.73
CA PRO A 216 13.28 -23.12 16.77
C PRO A 216 11.74 -23.11 16.87
N LYS A 217 11.16 -21.94 17.20
CA LYS A 217 9.71 -21.72 17.28
C LYS A 217 9.14 -20.95 16.09
N ASN A 218 9.89 -20.81 14.99
CA ASN A 218 9.33 -20.16 13.79
C ASN A 218 8.03 -20.84 13.31
N PRO A 219 7.04 -20.07 12.82
CA PRO A 219 7.05 -18.61 12.67
C PRO A 219 6.83 -17.87 14.00
N VAL A 220 7.40 -16.66 14.11
CA VAL A 220 7.23 -15.79 15.29
C VAL A 220 5.92 -14.99 15.23
N LEU A 221 5.30 -14.86 14.03
CA LEU A 221 4.00 -14.24 13.83
C LEU A 221 3.30 -14.80 12.59
N THR A 222 2.06 -15.26 12.75
CA THR A 222 1.17 -15.65 11.64
C THR A 222 -0.27 -15.86 12.14
N ASN A 223 -1.27 -15.57 11.31
CA ASN A 223 -2.66 -15.93 11.59
C ASN A 223 -3.16 -17.14 10.77
N ARG A 224 -2.29 -17.81 10.00
CA ARG A 224 -2.66 -18.91 9.08
C ARG A 224 -3.43 -20.06 9.73
N ASN A 225 -3.23 -20.30 11.02
CA ASN A 225 -3.88 -21.35 11.79
C ASN A 225 -4.99 -20.83 12.72
N LYS A 226 -5.31 -19.52 12.63
CA LYS A 226 -6.30 -18.84 13.48
C LYS A 226 -7.65 -18.69 12.74
N ALA A 227 -8.17 -19.78 12.19
CA ALA A 227 -9.50 -19.77 11.56
C ALA A 227 -10.58 -20.33 12.50
N PRO A 228 -11.84 -19.82 12.46
CA PRO A 228 -12.28 -18.66 11.69
C PRO A 228 -11.95 -17.33 12.39
N PHE A 229 -11.23 -16.45 11.71
CA PHE A 229 -10.86 -15.15 12.26
C PHE A 229 -10.81 -14.09 11.13
N ILE A 230 -11.19 -12.85 11.46
CA ILE A 230 -11.36 -11.82 10.42
C ILE A 230 -10.02 -11.34 9.85
N ILE A 231 -8.96 -11.30 10.66
CA ILE A 231 -7.61 -10.84 10.29
C ILE A 231 -6.79 -12.04 9.81
N GLN A 232 -6.33 -11.99 8.57
CA GLN A 232 -5.55 -13.03 7.92
C GLN A 232 -4.33 -12.46 7.21
N GLY A 233 -3.47 -13.33 6.65
CA GLY A 233 -2.34 -12.95 5.80
C GLY A 233 -1.25 -12.13 6.52
N ILE A 234 -1.13 -12.25 7.83
CA ILE A 234 -0.13 -11.51 8.63
C ILE A 234 1.28 -11.97 8.28
N GLY A 235 2.09 -11.04 7.81
CA GLY A 235 3.49 -11.24 7.44
C GLY A 235 4.17 -9.92 7.11
N HIS A 236 5.35 -9.96 6.52
CA HIS A 236 6.13 -8.81 6.07
C HIS A 236 6.07 -7.65 7.05
N GLY A 237 6.94 -7.65 8.06
CA GLY A 237 6.91 -6.63 9.11
C GLY A 237 8.26 -6.05 9.43
N ASP A 238 8.25 -4.94 10.15
CA ASP A 238 9.42 -4.23 10.63
C ASP A 238 9.32 -3.98 12.13
N LEU A 239 10.41 -4.21 12.88
CA LEU A 239 10.47 -4.02 14.33
C LEU A 239 10.71 -2.56 14.68
N VAL A 240 10.02 -2.10 15.71
CA VAL A 240 10.19 -0.77 16.28
C VAL A 240 10.11 -0.83 17.81
N GLN A 241 10.87 0.02 18.47
CA GLN A 241 10.81 0.21 19.92
C GLN A 241 10.06 1.50 20.21
N ASP A 242 9.09 1.46 21.14
CA ASP A 242 8.40 2.66 21.58
C ASP A 242 9.24 3.49 22.57
N GLU A 243 8.74 4.66 22.96
CA GLU A 243 9.42 5.56 23.91
C GLU A 243 9.57 4.97 25.31
N TYR A 244 8.81 3.92 25.65
CA TYR A 244 8.86 3.21 26.92
C TYR A 244 9.83 2.02 26.90
N GLY A 245 10.44 1.74 25.75
CA GLY A 245 11.36 0.63 25.55
C GLY A 245 10.67 -0.70 25.23
N ASP A 246 9.35 -0.72 25.01
CA ASP A 246 8.63 -1.91 24.60
C ASP A 246 8.77 -2.10 23.07
N TRP A 247 8.89 -3.35 22.65
CA TRP A 247 9.04 -3.69 21.24
C TRP A 247 7.70 -4.03 20.60
N HIS A 248 7.55 -3.59 19.36
CA HIS A 248 6.40 -3.84 18.52
C HIS A 248 6.85 -4.23 17.11
N VAL A 249 5.97 -4.91 16.37
CA VAL A 249 6.13 -5.15 14.94
C VAL A 249 4.95 -4.49 14.21
N LEU A 250 5.26 -3.65 13.22
CA LEU A 250 4.30 -3.24 12.21
C LEU A 250 4.38 -4.24 11.07
N SER A 251 3.27 -4.85 10.72
CA SER A 251 3.19 -5.87 9.66
C SER A 251 2.00 -5.64 8.75
N LEU A 252 2.08 -6.15 7.54
CA LEU A 252 0.89 -6.24 6.71
C LEU A 252 -0.02 -7.39 7.15
N GLY A 253 -1.26 -7.26 6.79
CA GLY A 253 -2.30 -8.29 6.86
C GLY A 253 -3.55 -7.78 6.14
N PHE A 254 -4.63 -8.53 6.19
CA PHE A 254 -5.89 -8.08 5.60
C PHE A 254 -7.09 -8.53 6.42
N ARG A 255 -8.18 -7.75 6.34
CA ARG A 255 -9.47 -8.11 6.89
C ARG A 255 -10.31 -8.79 5.80
N GLN A 256 -10.81 -9.99 6.08
CA GLN A 256 -11.78 -10.67 5.22
C GLN A 256 -13.15 -9.96 5.27
N GLN A 257 -13.95 -10.10 4.23
CA GLN A 257 -15.33 -9.61 4.20
C GLN A 257 -16.18 -10.21 5.35
N HIS A 258 -15.93 -11.47 5.66
CA HIS A 258 -16.60 -12.20 6.75
C HIS A 258 -15.80 -13.49 7.04
N ILE A 259 -15.86 -14.01 8.28
CA ILE A 259 -15.15 -15.23 8.70
C ILE A 259 -15.44 -16.47 7.82
N TRP A 260 -16.57 -16.51 7.11
CA TRP A 260 -16.97 -17.58 6.17
C TRP A 260 -16.92 -17.14 4.69
N ARG A 261 -16.46 -15.91 4.42
CA ARG A 261 -16.27 -15.39 3.06
C ARG A 261 -14.84 -14.86 2.94
N PRO A 262 -13.90 -15.73 2.55
CA PRO A 262 -12.48 -15.43 2.55
C PRO A 262 -12.09 -14.58 1.33
N TYR A 263 -12.69 -13.40 1.20
CA TYR A 263 -12.37 -12.42 0.18
C TYR A 263 -11.93 -11.12 0.88
N HIS A 264 -10.85 -10.51 0.40
CA HIS A 264 -10.42 -9.19 0.86
C HIS A 264 -10.25 -8.24 -0.32
N HIS A 265 -10.97 -7.11 -0.30
CA HIS A 265 -10.96 -6.12 -1.37
C HIS A 265 -10.32 -4.80 -0.94
N LEU A 266 -10.19 -4.54 0.37
CA LEU A 266 -9.52 -3.33 0.86
C LEU A 266 -8.01 -3.35 0.63
N GLY A 267 -7.45 -4.49 0.25
CA GLY A 267 -6.03 -4.72 0.16
C GLY A 267 -5.39 -5.07 1.51
N ARG A 268 -4.06 -5.08 1.53
CA ARG A 268 -3.28 -5.36 2.74
C ARG A 268 -3.12 -4.07 3.53
N GLU A 269 -3.44 -4.15 4.82
CA GLU A 269 -3.51 -3.05 5.78
C GLU A 269 -2.36 -3.16 6.79
N VAL A 270 -2.13 -2.15 7.63
CA VAL A 270 -1.06 -2.17 8.64
C VAL A 270 -1.59 -2.57 10.00
N PHE A 271 -0.95 -3.56 10.60
CA PHE A 271 -1.25 -4.09 11.94
C PHE A 271 -0.08 -3.83 12.88
N LEU A 272 -0.38 -3.40 14.10
CA LEU A 272 0.59 -3.25 15.18
C LEU A 272 0.44 -4.42 16.15
N THR A 273 1.53 -5.12 16.42
CA THR A 273 1.54 -6.29 17.30
C THR A 273 2.67 -6.17 18.34
N PRO A 274 2.41 -6.33 19.64
CA PRO A 274 3.46 -6.28 20.67
C PRO A 274 4.43 -7.45 20.52
N VAL A 275 5.69 -7.21 20.90
CA VAL A 275 6.78 -8.19 20.82
C VAL A 275 7.37 -8.41 22.22
N LYS A 276 7.60 -9.65 22.57
CA LYS A 276 8.20 -10.04 23.87
C LYS A 276 9.44 -10.90 23.67
N PHE A 277 10.55 -10.50 24.27
CA PHE A 277 11.76 -11.31 24.33
C PHE A 277 11.68 -12.30 25.51
N GLY A 278 11.97 -13.57 25.24
CA GLY A 278 12.08 -14.61 26.24
C GLY A 278 13.46 -14.62 26.93
N GLU A 279 13.58 -15.39 28.03
CA GLU A 279 14.86 -15.57 28.73
C GLU A 279 15.93 -16.24 27.85
N ASP A 280 15.50 -16.99 26.83
CA ASP A 280 16.37 -17.63 25.84
C ASP A 280 16.89 -16.66 24.78
N GLY A 281 16.48 -15.37 24.88
CA GLY A 281 16.83 -14.30 23.93
C GLY A 281 16.08 -14.33 22.62
N TRP A 282 15.14 -15.27 22.40
CA TRP A 282 14.23 -15.23 21.25
C TRP A 282 13.00 -14.37 21.55
N PHE A 283 12.41 -13.79 20.54
CA PHE A 283 11.16 -13.06 20.69
C PHE A 283 9.98 -13.80 20.07
N THR A 284 8.81 -13.50 20.58
CA THR A 284 7.51 -13.89 20.04
C THR A 284 6.63 -12.65 19.91
N CYS A 285 5.69 -12.65 18.95
CA CYS A 285 4.81 -11.54 18.72
C CYS A 285 3.38 -11.87 19.18
N GLY A 286 2.68 -10.87 19.70
CA GLY A 286 1.27 -10.93 20.06
C GLY A 286 0.91 -12.06 21.03
N ASN A 287 -0.16 -12.76 20.75
CA ASN A 287 -0.65 -13.89 21.54
C ASN A 287 -0.10 -15.18 20.96
N ASP A 288 1.03 -15.65 21.52
CA ASP A 288 1.72 -16.88 21.11
C ASP A 288 1.96 -16.97 19.58
N GLY A 289 2.45 -15.88 18.98
CA GLY A 289 2.76 -15.81 17.54
C GLY A 289 1.56 -15.50 16.65
N THR A 290 0.49 -14.91 17.20
CA THR A 290 -0.68 -14.45 16.42
C THR A 290 -1.02 -13.00 16.74
N THR A 291 -1.55 -12.27 15.75
CA THR A 291 -2.08 -10.92 15.97
C THR A 291 -3.59 -10.94 16.20
N ASP A 292 -4.08 -9.96 16.96
CA ASP A 292 -5.49 -9.78 17.34
C ASP A 292 -6.04 -8.42 16.90
N GLU A 293 -7.37 -8.26 17.07
CA GLU A 293 -8.11 -7.04 16.77
C GLU A 293 -7.75 -5.86 17.71
N SER A 294 -7.18 -6.14 18.88
CA SER A 294 -6.80 -5.10 19.83
C SER A 294 -5.71 -5.56 20.80
N TYR A 295 -4.91 -4.59 21.26
CA TYR A 295 -3.90 -4.78 22.29
C TYR A 295 -3.82 -3.57 23.21
N GLU A 296 -3.14 -3.75 24.35
CA GLU A 296 -2.75 -2.65 25.21
C GLU A 296 -1.38 -2.09 24.79
N ILE A 297 -1.23 -0.77 24.83
CA ILE A 297 0.04 -0.06 24.65
C ILE A 297 0.13 1.03 25.73
N LYS A 298 1.35 1.35 26.18
CA LYS A 298 1.60 2.44 27.12
C LYS A 298 1.38 3.79 26.43
N GLY A 299 0.99 4.80 27.19
CA GLY A 299 0.75 6.16 26.73
C GLY A 299 -0.66 6.64 27.03
N ASP A 300 -0.86 7.96 26.91
CA ASP A 300 -2.14 8.64 27.11
C ASP A 300 -2.52 9.37 25.80
N PHE A 301 -3.19 8.63 24.91
CA PHE A 301 -3.67 9.13 23.63
C PHE A 301 -5.04 8.54 23.30
N THR A 302 -5.74 9.10 22.33
CA THR A 302 -6.96 8.53 21.77
C THR A 302 -6.67 8.07 20.36
N GLN A 303 -7.07 6.85 20.01
CA GLN A 303 -7.02 6.42 18.62
C GLN A 303 -8.05 7.20 17.81
N ASN A 304 -7.56 8.03 16.89
CA ASN A 304 -8.38 8.90 16.06
C ASN A 304 -8.39 8.38 14.62
N GLU A 305 -9.57 8.39 14.03
CA GLU A 305 -9.76 8.01 12.64
C GLU A 305 -10.51 9.10 11.89
N GLN A 306 -9.94 9.60 10.81
CA GLN A 306 -10.67 10.49 9.90
C GLN A 306 -11.69 9.65 9.13
N ARG A 307 -12.96 10.00 9.26
CA ARG A 307 -14.07 9.24 8.64
C ARG A 307 -14.77 9.99 7.52
N VAL A 308 -14.50 11.27 7.34
CA VAL A 308 -15.10 12.10 6.28
C VAL A 308 -14.00 12.79 5.50
N PHE A 309 -14.03 12.63 4.20
CA PHE A 309 -13.08 13.18 3.24
C PHE A 309 -13.83 14.03 2.22
N THR A 310 -13.39 15.26 2.03
CA THR A 310 -13.91 16.22 1.05
C THR A 310 -12.72 16.84 0.32
N PHE A 311 -12.95 17.56 -0.77
CA PHE A 311 -11.85 18.30 -1.40
C PHE A 311 -11.20 19.29 -0.42
N ALA A 312 -11.99 19.94 0.44
CA ALA A 312 -11.52 20.97 1.37
C ALA A 312 -10.71 20.44 2.55
N ASN A 313 -10.86 19.17 2.94
CA ASN A 313 -10.15 18.58 4.08
C ASN A 313 -9.16 17.47 3.72
N THR A 314 -8.93 17.26 2.42
CA THR A 314 -7.88 16.39 1.87
C THR A 314 -6.85 17.22 1.12
N SER A 315 -5.66 16.66 0.94
CA SER A 315 -4.59 17.26 0.20
C SER A 315 -4.27 16.41 -1.03
N TRP A 316 -4.28 17.02 -2.20
CA TRP A 316 -4.05 16.34 -3.48
C TRP A 316 -2.68 15.65 -3.56
N ASP A 317 -1.70 16.15 -2.79
CA ASP A 317 -0.35 15.62 -2.69
C ASP A 317 -0.16 14.61 -1.54
N LYS A 318 -1.22 14.22 -0.84
CA LYS A 318 -1.16 13.29 0.28
C LYS A 318 -2.14 12.12 0.13
N GLU A 319 -3.45 12.38 0.27
CA GLU A 319 -4.46 11.32 0.27
C GLU A 319 -4.80 10.80 -1.12
N TRP A 320 -4.59 11.63 -2.15
CA TRP A 320 -4.90 11.30 -3.53
C TRP A 320 -3.69 10.71 -4.27
N CYS A 321 -3.95 9.89 -5.27
CA CYS A 321 -2.93 9.37 -6.18
C CYS A 321 -3.50 9.14 -7.58
N PHE A 322 -2.60 9.05 -8.54
CA PHE A 322 -2.87 8.80 -9.95
C PHE A 322 -2.46 7.38 -10.31
N MET A 323 -2.97 6.89 -11.42
CA MET A 323 -2.54 5.62 -11.98
C MET A 323 -1.35 5.82 -12.92
N ARG A 324 -0.28 5.08 -12.70
CA ARG A 324 0.94 5.07 -13.53
C ARG A 324 1.57 6.46 -13.66
N ARG A 325 1.84 6.93 -14.88
CA ARG A 325 2.41 8.24 -15.15
C ARG A 325 1.35 9.24 -15.62
N PRO A 326 0.79 10.05 -14.72
CA PRO A 326 -0.26 10.99 -15.10
C PRO A 326 0.28 12.09 -16.04
N VAL A 327 -0.58 12.54 -16.94
CA VAL A 327 -0.41 13.80 -17.69
C VAL A 327 -1.03 14.90 -16.85
N MET A 328 -0.22 15.64 -16.09
CA MET A 328 -0.71 16.58 -15.07
C MET A 328 -1.55 17.73 -15.64
N GLU A 329 -1.36 18.06 -16.92
CA GLU A 329 -2.15 19.06 -17.67
C GLU A 329 -3.62 18.66 -17.81
N ASN A 330 -3.94 17.38 -17.58
CA ASN A 330 -5.32 16.88 -17.61
C ASN A 330 -6.09 17.15 -16.30
N TYR A 331 -5.46 17.76 -15.29
CA TYR A 331 -6.06 17.94 -13.97
C TYR A 331 -6.02 19.39 -13.51
N GLU A 332 -7.18 19.95 -13.16
CA GLU A 332 -7.31 21.21 -12.44
C GLU A 332 -7.94 20.90 -11.08
N LEU A 333 -7.14 20.97 -10.01
CA LEU A 333 -7.50 20.50 -8.67
C LEU A 333 -7.52 21.68 -7.68
N SER A 334 -8.62 21.81 -6.94
CA SER A 334 -8.81 22.85 -5.92
C SER A 334 -9.61 22.33 -4.72
N ASP A 335 -9.76 23.13 -3.68
CA ASP A 335 -10.45 22.75 -2.43
C ASP A 335 -11.96 22.61 -2.60
N ASP A 336 -12.54 23.08 -3.69
CA ASP A 336 -13.98 23.07 -3.96
C ASP A 336 -14.38 22.18 -5.14
N LYS A 337 -13.43 21.88 -6.03
CA LYS A 337 -13.69 21.08 -7.24
C LYS A 337 -12.46 20.41 -7.83
N ALA A 338 -12.72 19.38 -8.63
CA ALA A 338 -11.75 18.77 -9.54
C ALA A 338 -12.28 18.86 -10.98
N VAL A 339 -11.44 19.29 -11.94
CA VAL A 339 -11.75 19.27 -13.37
C VAL A 339 -10.76 18.30 -14.02
N LEU A 340 -11.31 17.29 -14.70
CA LEU A 340 -10.57 16.25 -15.39
C LEU A 340 -10.78 16.37 -16.90
N HIS A 341 -9.70 16.59 -17.64
CA HIS A 341 -9.67 16.61 -19.12
C HIS A 341 -9.34 15.20 -19.61
N GLY A 342 -10.37 14.42 -19.93
CA GLY A 342 -10.26 13.02 -20.33
C GLY A 342 -9.56 12.85 -21.68
N SER A 343 -8.54 12.01 -21.71
CA SER A 343 -7.90 11.52 -22.93
C SER A 343 -8.70 10.38 -23.58
N ASP A 344 -8.17 9.79 -24.66
CA ASP A 344 -8.73 8.57 -25.26
C ASP A 344 -8.41 7.31 -24.45
N ILE A 345 -7.45 7.38 -23.53
CA ILE A 345 -7.07 6.27 -22.63
C ILE A 345 -8.17 6.06 -21.60
N THR A 346 -8.60 4.82 -21.45
CA THR A 346 -9.68 4.42 -20.55
C THR A 346 -9.15 3.62 -19.35
N LEU A 347 -10.02 3.32 -18.38
CA LEU A 347 -9.66 2.46 -17.25
C LEU A 347 -9.34 1.02 -17.64
N ASP A 348 -9.77 0.59 -18.82
CA ASP A 348 -9.48 -0.74 -19.37
C ASP A 348 -8.08 -0.86 -19.99
N ASP A 349 -7.35 0.26 -20.14
CA ASP A 349 -6.05 0.29 -20.80
C ASP A 349 -4.91 0.15 -19.78
N VAL A 350 -3.89 -0.64 -20.14
CA VAL A 350 -2.62 -0.68 -19.41
C VAL A 350 -1.81 0.57 -19.77
N ASP A 351 -2.34 1.73 -19.38
CA ASP A 351 -1.76 3.05 -19.63
C ASP A 351 -2.17 4.01 -18.50
N SER A 352 -2.04 5.31 -18.69
CA SER A 352 -2.33 6.37 -17.71
C SER A 352 -3.66 7.08 -18.05
N PRO A 353 -4.82 6.55 -17.65
CA PRO A 353 -6.10 7.21 -17.85
C PRO A 353 -6.18 8.52 -17.05
N THR A 354 -7.07 9.43 -17.45
CA THR A 354 -7.35 10.60 -16.61
C THR A 354 -8.23 10.18 -15.44
N PHE A 355 -7.55 9.72 -14.38
CA PHE A 355 -8.11 9.12 -13.18
C PHE A 355 -7.33 9.56 -11.95
N ILE A 356 -8.03 10.02 -10.92
CA ILE A 356 -7.46 10.36 -9.62
C ILE A 356 -8.27 9.69 -8.52
N ALA A 357 -7.61 9.08 -7.55
CA ALA A 357 -8.26 8.20 -6.60
C ALA A 357 -7.69 8.26 -5.19
N MET A 358 -8.49 7.80 -4.26
CA MET A 358 -8.10 7.49 -2.88
C MET A 358 -8.26 5.99 -2.62
N ARG A 359 -7.49 5.47 -1.67
CA ARG A 359 -7.64 4.10 -1.17
C ARG A 359 -8.93 3.98 -0.37
N GLN A 360 -9.75 2.97 -0.66
CA GLN A 360 -10.89 2.67 0.21
C GLN A 360 -10.38 2.19 1.57
N ARG A 361 -10.85 2.81 2.65
CA ARG A 361 -10.30 2.58 4.01
C ARG A 361 -11.11 1.61 4.86
N ASP A 362 -12.41 1.48 4.59
CA ASP A 362 -13.27 0.55 5.35
C ASP A 362 -14.37 -0.03 4.48
N PHE A 363 -15.03 -1.07 4.97
CA PHE A 363 -16.11 -1.76 4.26
C PHE A 363 -17.32 -0.85 4.03
N ASN A 364 -17.76 -0.17 5.09
CA ASN A 364 -18.94 0.71 5.02
C ASN A 364 -18.51 2.10 4.54
N MET A 365 -18.81 2.41 3.28
CA MET A 365 -18.44 3.66 2.63
C MET A 365 -19.64 4.27 1.89
N GLU A 366 -19.75 5.59 1.95
CA GLU A 366 -20.61 6.35 1.05
C GLU A 366 -19.75 7.44 0.36
N MET A 367 -19.61 7.34 -0.97
CA MET A 367 -18.91 8.34 -1.78
C MET A 367 -19.89 9.02 -2.71
N THR A 368 -19.93 10.35 -2.71
CA THR A 368 -20.83 11.15 -3.55
C THR A 368 -20.08 12.30 -4.23
N SER A 369 -20.50 12.67 -5.43
CA SER A 369 -20.11 13.90 -6.11
C SER A 369 -21.14 14.28 -7.18
N THR A 370 -21.25 15.56 -7.47
CA THR A 370 -21.96 16.05 -8.66
C THR A 370 -20.97 16.14 -9.81
N VAL A 371 -21.30 15.51 -10.92
CA VAL A 371 -20.50 15.45 -12.15
C VAL A 371 -21.18 16.28 -13.22
N LYS A 372 -20.44 17.22 -13.81
CA LYS A 372 -20.86 17.95 -15.00
C LYS A 372 -19.94 17.59 -16.17
N LEU A 373 -20.52 17.17 -17.30
CA LEU A 373 -19.77 16.67 -18.45
C LEU A 373 -19.91 17.59 -19.66
N THR A 374 -18.79 18.01 -20.22
CA THR A 374 -18.69 18.75 -21.49
C THR A 374 -17.85 17.97 -22.50
N GLY A 375 -18.15 18.11 -23.78
CA GLY A 375 -17.45 17.38 -24.85
C GLY A 375 -18.40 16.99 -25.98
N SER A 376 -17.91 16.23 -26.96
CA SER A 376 -18.66 15.61 -28.04
C SER A 376 -19.31 14.29 -27.60
N ALA A 377 -20.09 13.67 -28.51
CA ALA A 377 -20.60 12.33 -28.31
C ALA A 377 -19.43 11.33 -28.02
N GLY A 378 -19.61 10.46 -27.03
CA GLY A 378 -18.60 9.53 -26.55
C GLY A 378 -17.78 10.04 -25.35
N ALA A 379 -17.93 11.31 -24.93
CA ALA A 379 -17.35 11.80 -23.67
C ALA A 379 -17.98 11.10 -22.48
N VAL A 380 -17.17 10.74 -21.48
CA VAL A 380 -17.59 10.12 -20.22
C VAL A 380 -16.90 10.77 -19.03
N GLY A 381 -17.59 10.80 -17.89
CA GLY A 381 -17.01 11.20 -16.60
C GLY A 381 -17.86 10.70 -15.46
N GLY A 382 -17.25 10.30 -14.35
CA GLY A 382 -17.99 9.77 -13.20
C GLY A 382 -17.13 9.25 -12.07
N LEU A 383 -17.76 8.42 -11.26
CA LEU A 383 -17.13 7.78 -10.09
C LEU A 383 -16.87 6.32 -10.40
N THR A 384 -15.74 5.82 -9.88
CA THR A 384 -15.38 4.41 -10.05
C THR A 384 -14.86 3.79 -8.76
N VAL A 385 -15.02 2.48 -8.64
CA VAL A 385 -14.32 1.61 -7.71
C VAL A 385 -13.52 0.59 -8.54
N LEU A 386 -12.20 0.56 -8.34
CA LEU A 386 -11.27 -0.15 -9.22
C LEU A 386 -10.23 -0.90 -8.41
N ILE A 387 -9.86 -2.10 -8.84
CA ILE A 387 -8.69 -2.82 -8.36
C ILE A 387 -7.67 -3.05 -9.48
N THR A 388 -8.11 -3.44 -10.69
CA THR A 388 -7.28 -3.56 -11.89
C THR A 388 -8.00 -3.02 -13.11
N GLU A 389 -7.35 -2.96 -14.27
CA GLU A 389 -7.95 -2.61 -15.57
C GLU A 389 -9.01 -3.61 -16.05
N ASN A 390 -9.06 -4.81 -15.45
CA ASN A 390 -10.04 -5.85 -15.77
C ASN A 390 -11.15 -6.00 -14.72
N GLU A 391 -11.01 -5.37 -13.55
CA GLU A 391 -11.95 -5.44 -12.43
C GLU A 391 -12.23 -4.04 -11.88
N HIS A 392 -13.31 -3.43 -12.36
CA HIS A 392 -13.81 -2.13 -11.87
C HIS A 392 -15.29 -1.95 -12.15
N TYR A 393 -15.92 -1.08 -11.38
CA TYR A 393 -17.32 -0.69 -11.54
C TYR A 393 -17.42 0.82 -11.63
N ASP A 394 -18.08 1.32 -12.67
CA ASP A 394 -18.12 2.73 -13.01
C ASP A 394 -19.55 3.24 -13.12
N ILE A 395 -19.88 4.26 -12.34
CA ILE A 395 -21.09 5.03 -12.56
C ILE A 395 -20.70 6.32 -13.31
N LEU A 396 -21.11 6.39 -14.56
CA LEU A 396 -20.67 7.40 -15.52
C LEU A 396 -21.81 8.26 -16.04
N LEU A 397 -21.54 9.53 -16.25
CA LEU A 397 -22.30 10.37 -17.16
C LEU A 397 -21.67 10.19 -18.54
N GLU A 398 -22.47 9.69 -19.51
CA GLU A 398 -22.06 9.45 -20.89
C GLU A 398 -22.80 10.42 -21.82
N LYS A 399 -22.06 11.10 -22.68
CA LYS A 399 -22.64 12.00 -23.67
C LYS A 399 -22.88 11.30 -25.01
N SER A 400 -24.08 11.46 -25.56
CA SER A 400 -24.47 11.00 -26.88
C SER A 400 -24.96 12.19 -27.75
N GLU A 401 -25.24 11.96 -29.01
CA GLU A 401 -25.84 12.97 -29.87
C GLU A 401 -27.24 13.41 -29.41
N SER A 402 -27.98 12.54 -28.72
CA SER A 402 -29.33 12.79 -28.22
C SER A 402 -29.39 13.37 -26.79
N GLY A 403 -28.24 13.58 -26.13
CA GLY A 403 -28.16 14.06 -24.75
C GLY A 403 -27.27 13.19 -23.85
N CYS A 404 -27.36 13.38 -22.53
CA CYS A 404 -26.57 12.63 -21.55
C CYS A 404 -27.38 11.49 -20.93
N LYS A 405 -26.67 10.43 -20.54
CA LYS A 405 -27.20 9.30 -19.77
C LYS A 405 -26.30 9.02 -18.60
N ALA A 406 -26.89 8.69 -17.44
CA ALA A 406 -26.16 7.99 -16.37
C ALA A 406 -26.11 6.50 -16.72
N VAL A 407 -24.93 5.89 -16.60
CA VAL A 407 -24.69 4.50 -17.01
C VAL A 407 -23.93 3.80 -15.88
N LEU A 408 -24.33 2.57 -15.57
CA LEU A 408 -23.54 1.69 -14.72
C LEU A 408 -22.86 0.61 -15.58
N MET A 409 -21.52 0.63 -15.56
CA MET A 409 -20.68 -0.35 -16.21
C MET A 409 -20.01 -1.23 -15.18
N LEU A 410 -20.01 -2.54 -15.41
CA LEU A 410 -19.24 -3.51 -14.63
C LEU A 410 -18.21 -4.14 -15.56
N ASN A 411 -16.95 -4.11 -15.17
CA ASN A 411 -15.87 -4.88 -15.78
C ASN A 411 -15.43 -5.96 -14.79
N ILE A 412 -15.55 -7.23 -15.16
CA ILE A 412 -15.26 -8.39 -14.30
C ILE A 412 -14.48 -9.39 -15.14
N GLY A 413 -13.17 -9.55 -14.87
CA GLY A 413 -12.28 -10.40 -15.66
C GLY A 413 -12.17 -9.94 -17.12
N GLY A 414 -12.27 -8.63 -17.37
CA GLY A 414 -12.29 -8.05 -18.71
C GLY A 414 -13.64 -8.19 -19.45
N ILE A 415 -14.66 -8.82 -18.83
CA ILE A 415 -16.01 -8.93 -19.39
C ILE A 415 -16.79 -7.66 -19.00
N LYS A 416 -17.11 -6.86 -19.97
CA LYS A 416 -17.84 -5.60 -19.77
C LYS A 416 -19.33 -5.80 -19.87
N HIS A 417 -20.05 -5.31 -18.87
CA HIS A 417 -21.49 -5.37 -18.80
C HIS A 417 -22.09 -4.01 -18.45
N ARG A 418 -22.87 -3.44 -19.37
CA ARG A 418 -23.72 -2.28 -19.07
C ARG A 418 -24.96 -2.79 -18.32
N GLN A 419 -24.93 -2.64 -16.99
CA GLN A 419 -25.98 -3.19 -16.15
C GLN A 419 -27.28 -2.39 -16.26
N ASN A 420 -27.17 -1.06 -16.32
CA ASN A 420 -28.34 -0.18 -16.45
C ASN A 420 -27.96 1.19 -17.01
N GLU A 421 -28.97 1.94 -17.50
CA GLU A 421 -28.82 3.32 -17.93
C GLU A 421 -30.06 4.16 -17.59
N LEU A 422 -29.88 5.47 -17.38
CA LEU A 422 -30.93 6.43 -17.07
C LEU A 422 -30.72 7.72 -17.89
N PRO A 423 -31.67 8.14 -18.74
CA PRO A 423 -31.56 9.44 -19.44
C PRO A 423 -31.50 10.61 -18.45
N ILE A 424 -30.61 11.58 -18.71
CA ILE A 424 -30.42 12.78 -17.89
C ILE A 424 -30.87 14.01 -18.65
N GLY A 425 -31.69 14.87 -18.04
CA GLY A 425 -32.27 16.08 -18.61
C GLY A 425 -31.29 17.26 -18.72
N GLY A 426 -29.99 17.02 -18.81
CA GLY A 426 -28.95 18.06 -18.91
C GLY A 426 -27.57 17.44 -19.07
N ASP A 427 -26.53 18.18 -18.66
CA ASP A 427 -25.12 17.79 -18.71
C ASP A 427 -24.51 17.49 -17.33
N SER A 428 -25.35 17.36 -16.31
CA SER A 428 -24.91 17.17 -14.92
C SER A 428 -25.78 16.16 -14.18
N ALA A 429 -25.13 15.34 -13.32
CA ALA A 429 -25.80 14.37 -12.46
C ALA A 429 -25.08 14.25 -11.13
N LYS A 430 -25.83 13.99 -10.04
CA LYS A 430 -25.28 13.61 -8.73
C LYS A 430 -25.17 12.09 -8.68
N PHE A 431 -23.96 11.58 -8.47
CA PHE A 431 -23.69 10.17 -8.27
C PHE A 431 -23.36 9.86 -6.84
N THR A 432 -23.78 8.67 -6.38
CA THR A 432 -23.45 8.12 -5.07
C THR A 432 -23.13 6.64 -5.20
N ILE A 433 -22.02 6.22 -4.58
CA ILE A 433 -21.63 4.83 -4.40
C ILE A 433 -21.71 4.52 -2.90
N LYS A 434 -22.48 3.49 -2.53
CA LYS A 434 -22.57 2.98 -1.17
C LYS A 434 -21.99 1.60 -1.11
N ALA A 435 -21.05 1.37 -0.21
CA ALA A 435 -20.40 0.08 0.00
C ALA A 435 -20.77 -0.52 1.35
N ASP A 436 -20.82 -1.83 1.39
CA ASP A 436 -20.76 -2.66 2.59
C ASP A 436 -19.76 -3.81 2.37
N ASN A 437 -19.67 -4.76 3.31
CA ASN A 437 -18.77 -5.91 3.19
C ASN A 437 -18.96 -6.72 1.90
N TYR A 438 -20.15 -6.66 1.27
CA TYR A 438 -20.55 -7.60 0.22
C TYR A 438 -20.68 -6.97 -1.15
N GLY A 439 -20.83 -5.63 -1.21
CA GLY A 439 -20.98 -4.99 -2.51
C GLY A 439 -21.08 -3.47 -2.49
N TYR A 440 -21.21 -2.98 -3.70
CA TYR A 440 -21.37 -1.57 -4.02
C TYR A 440 -22.74 -1.35 -4.66
N SER A 441 -23.52 -0.44 -4.11
CA SER A 441 -24.79 0.04 -4.69
C SER A 441 -24.55 1.41 -5.33
N PHE A 442 -25.01 1.59 -6.56
CA PHE A 442 -24.77 2.79 -7.39
C PHE A 442 -26.05 3.57 -7.62
N PHE A 443 -26.02 4.88 -7.38
CA PHE A 443 -27.18 5.76 -7.47
C PHE A 443 -26.91 6.97 -8.35
N CYS A 444 -27.92 7.35 -9.13
CA CYS A 444 -28.02 8.65 -9.79
C CYS A 444 -29.18 9.43 -9.17
N GLY A 445 -28.87 10.48 -8.39
CA GLY A 445 -29.84 11.09 -7.49
C GLY A 445 -30.40 10.05 -6.52
N GLU A 446 -31.73 9.89 -6.50
CA GLU A 446 -32.45 8.90 -5.68
C GLU A 446 -32.62 7.53 -6.38
N VAL A 447 -32.26 7.43 -7.66
CA VAL A 447 -32.47 6.21 -8.46
C VAL A 447 -31.27 5.28 -8.33
N GLN A 448 -31.50 4.08 -7.79
CA GLN A 448 -30.49 3.02 -7.81
C GLN A 448 -30.34 2.45 -9.22
N LEU A 449 -29.16 2.58 -9.80
CA LEU A 449 -28.86 2.03 -11.11
C LEU A 449 -28.46 0.55 -11.08
N GLY A 450 -27.89 0.10 -9.96
CA GLY A 450 -27.52 -1.31 -9.84
C GLY A 450 -26.55 -1.60 -8.70
N TYR A 451 -25.91 -2.77 -8.80
CA TYR A 451 -25.10 -3.34 -7.75
C TYR A 451 -23.92 -4.13 -8.34
N GLY A 452 -22.77 -4.06 -7.67
CA GLY A 452 -21.58 -4.90 -7.96
C GLY A 452 -21.05 -5.56 -6.71
N SER A 453 -20.71 -6.86 -6.77
CA SER A 453 -20.19 -7.59 -5.60
C SER A 453 -18.74 -7.24 -5.32
N THR A 454 -18.39 -6.98 -4.05
CA THR A 454 -17.00 -6.78 -3.59
C THR A 454 -16.11 -8.01 -3.83
N LYS A 455 -16.71 -9.22 -3.94
CA LYS A 455 -15.99 -10.45 -4.27
C LYS A 455 -15.14 -10.31 -5.54
N TYR A 456 -15.69 -9.71 -6.60
CA TYR A 456 -15.00 -9.61 -7.87
C TYR A 456 -13.91 -8.52 -7.89
N LEU A 457 -13.90 -7.64 -6.90
CA LEU A 457 -12.83 -6.66 -6.68
C LEU A 457 -11.90 -7.08 -5.52
N SER A 458 -11.87 -8.37 -5.18
CA SER A 458 -10.97 -8.92 -4.16
C SER A 458 -9.71 -9.51 -4.79
N SER A 459 -8.62 -9.55 -4.04
CA SER A 459 -7.36 -10.15 -4.51
C SER A 459 -7.49 -11.64 -4.84
N GLU A 460 -8.45 -12.36 -4.22
CA GLU A 460 -8.71 -13.77 -4.53
C GLU A 460 -9.32 -13.98 -5.92
N VAL A 461 -9.88 -12.94 -6.54
CA VAL A 461 -10.50 -13.03 -7.88
C VAL A 461 -9.75 -12.19 -8.90
N ALA A 462 -9.42 -10.96 -8.56
CA ALA A 462 -8.71 -10.03 -9.44
C ALA A 462 -7.20 -10.34 -9.51
N GLU A 463 -6.70 -11.17 -8.59
CA GLU A 463 -5.26 -11.43 -8.40
C GLU A 463 -4.49 -10.17 -7.99
N GLY A 464 -3.15 -10.26 -7.94
CA GLY A 464 -2.27 -9.13 -7.68
C GLY A 464 -2.17 -8.73 -6.20
N PHE A 465 -1.61 -7.54 -5.97
CA PHE A 465 -1.11 -7.09 -4.66
C PHE A 465 -1.75 -5.81 -4.17
N THR A 466 -2.68 -5.20 -4.94
CA THR A 466 -3.33 -3.93 -4.61
C THR A 466 -4.67 -4.14 -3.90
N GLY A 467 -5.29 -3.06 -3.49
CA GLY A 467 -6.65 -3.02 -2.96
C GLY A 467 -7.50 -2.03 -3.75
N VAL A 468 -8.79 -1.99 -3.45
CA VAL A 468 -9.73 -1.12 -4.15
C VAL A 468 -9.38 0.34 -3.97
N MET A 469 -9.34 1.04 -5.10
CA MET A 469 -9.26 2.48 -5.22
C MET A 469 -10.63 3.05 -5.57
N THR A 470 -10.99 4.16 -4.94
CA THR A 470 -12.23 4.88 -5.23
C THR A 470 -11.87 6.24 -5.83
N GLY A 471 -12.43 6.60 -6.97
CA GLY A 471 -11.91 7.77 -7.66
C GLY A 471 -12.83 8.45 -8.64
N LEU A 472 -12.29 9.51 -9.22
CA LEU A 472 -12.87 10.38 -10.23
C LEU A 472 -12.22 10.04 -11.57
N TYR A 473 -13.04 9.88 -12.60
CA TYR A 473 -12.60 9.44 -13.92
C TYR A 473 -13.22 10.28 -15.03
N ALA A 474 -12.44 10.57 -16.08
CA ALA A 474 -12.92 11.17 -17.32
C ALA A 474 -12.20 10.59 -18.53
N ALA A 475 -12.94 10.45 -19.66
CA ALA A 475 -12.36 10.12 -20.95
C ALA A 475 -13.11 10.87 -22.07
N ARG A 476 -12.38 11.26 -23.12
CA ARG A 476 -12.89 11.88 -24.35
C ARG A 476 -13.75 13.14 -24.17
N GLY A 477 -13.56 13.82 -23.02
CA GLY A 477 -14.29 15.05 -22.68
C GLY A 477 -13.80 15.63 -21.38
N THR A 478 -14.43 16.69 -20.90
CA THR A 478 -14.09 17.32 -19.62
C THR A 478 -15.18 17.05 -18.61
N ALA A 479 -14.81 16.48 -17.47
CA ALA A 479 -15.69 16.27 -16.32
C ALA A 479 -15.30 17.19 -15.17
N GLU A 480 -16.24 18.00 -14.69
CA GLU A 480 -16.12 18.81 -13.48
C GLU A 480 -16.85 18.10 -12.34
N PHE A 481 -16.15 17.91 -11.22
CA PHE A 481 -16.63 17.28 -10.01
C PHE A 481 -16.75 18.32 -8.90
N THR A 482 -17.93 18.41 -8.28
CA THR A 482 -18.20 19.32 -7.16
C THR A 482 -18.93 18.59 -6.03
N GLY A 483 -18.85 19.13 -4.82
CA GLY A 483 -19.52 18.54 -3.65
C GLY A 483 -19.08 17.11 -3.37
N PHE A 484 -17.80 16.80 -3.59
CA PHE A 484 -17.23 15.50 -3.25
C PHE A 484 -17.24 15.28 -1.74
N GLU A 485 -17.77 14.15 -1.36
CA GLU A 485 -17.68 13.62 0.00
C GLU A 485 -17.52 12.11 -0.05
N CYS A 486 -16.54 11.59 0.69
CA CYS A 486 -16.40 10.16 0.96
C CYS A 486 -16.44 9.96 2.47
N ARG A 487 -17.41 9.18 2.95
CA ARG A 487 -17.67 8.94 4.38
C ARG A 487 -17.59 7.46 4.70
N TYR A 488 -16.93 7.14 5.82
CA TYR A 488 -16.87 5.81 6.42
C TYR A 488 -17.68 5.78 7.71
N ASN A 489 -18.54 4.74 7.90
CA ASN A 489 -19.45 4.60 9.04
C ASN A 489 -18.97 3.53 10.02
#